data_7beab49bd990c0665eb09cd5770e23ac
#
_entry.id   7beab49bd990c0665eb09cd5770e23ac
#
_cell.length_a   1.000
_cell.length_b   1.000
_cell.length_c   1.000
_cell.angle_alpha   90.00
_cell.angle_beta   90.00
_cell.angle_gamma   90.00
#
_symmetry.space_group_name_H-M   'P 1'
#
loop_
_entity.id
_entity.type
_entity.pdbx_description
1 polymer ?
#
loop_
_entity_poly.entity_id
_entity_poly.type
_entity_poly.pdbx_seq_one_letter_code
_entity_poly.pdbx_strand_id
1 'polypeptide(L)'
;MISTFVRTRMCFSTRAWVIAGAIALLACSGRNALAQSSAPGGGFLEHEAVTPPLLFREVWQQPPHTGPLNDENRRITPQALTNGDLEYRLYGTDASNIQVTEHNGVPDLWTGFTNSPVALTLRHKNAYLDLTGLTRMRWRTRTENLHVLHPVVKLADGSLLVGSQTFTSPQRPMAGSIAYSGNFVVSEVTFDDQRWFQLDPVKVATMKEVSNPDLSRVDEIGFVDLMPGGGHGFAGCSNVSWIEVYATPRKR
;
A
#
# COMPACT_ATOMS: atom_id res chain seq x y z
N MET A 1 38.03 -36.04 -32.71
CA MET A 1 37.14 -35.32 -33.63
C MET A 1 37.07 -33.89 -33.16
N ILE A 2 37.69 -33.00 -33.93
CA ILE A 2 37.90 -31.59 -33.63
C ILE A 2 36.76 -30.83 -34.32
N SER A 3 35.93 -30.09 -33.55
CA SER A 3 34.87 -29.26 -34.10
C SER A 3 35.28 -27.78 -33.98
N THR A 4 35.34 -27.14 -35.12
CA THR A 4 35.85 -25.81 -35.40
C THR A 4 34.77 -24.77 -35.10
N PHE A 5 35.07 -23.78 -34.21
CA PHE A 5 34.23 -22.61 -33.93
C PHE A 5 34.50 -21.55 -35.01
N VAL A 6 33.45 -21.19 -35.75
CA VAL A 6 33.45 -20.07 -36.68
C VAL A 6 32.93 -18.81 -35.92
N ARG A 7 33.81 -17.81 -35.75
CA ARG A 7 33.48 -16.47 -35.27
C ARG A 7 33.08 -15.58 -36.45
N THR A 8 31.83 -15.18 -36.50
CA THR A 8 31.37 -14.14 -37.42
C THR A 8 31.45 -12.77 -36.69
N ARG A 9 32.34 -11.90 -37.21
CA ARG A 9 32.40 -10.49 -36.79
C ARG A 9 31.44 -9.68 -37.65
N MET A 10 30.44 -9.01 -37.03
CA MET A 10 29.66 -7.97 -37.70
C MET A 10 30.31 -6.62 -37.43
N CYS A 11 30.77 -5.97 -38.48
CA CYS A 11 31.14 -4.55 -38.48
C CYS A 11 29.89 -3.68 -38.57
N PHE A 12 29.65 -2.82 -37.59
CA PHE A 12 28.68 -1.72 -37.70
C PHE A 12 29.42 -0.42 -38.09
N SER A 13 29.08 0.08 -39.24
CA SER A 13 29.55 1.37 -39.78
C SER A 13 28.72 2.51 -39.18
N THR A 14 29.37 3.39 -38.44
CA THR A 14 28.82 4.65 -37.94
C THR A 14 28.81 5.68 -39.08
N ARG A 15 27.65 6.10 -39.53
CA ARG A 15 27.46 7.31 -40.35
C ARG A 15 26.93 8.46 -39.49
N ALA A 16 27.76 9.43 -39.21
CA ALA A 16 27.42 10.70 -38.62
C ALA A 16 26.73 11.59 -39.68
N TRP A 17 25.54 12.10 -39.35
CA TRP A 17 24.89 13.17 -40.11
C TRP A 17 25.02 14.47 -39.30
N VAL A 18 25.79 15.40 -39.89
CA VAL A 18 25.86 16.80 -39.43
C VAL A 18 24.74 17.56 -40.15
N ILE A 19 23.78 18.06 -39.44
CA ILE A 19 22.78 19.04 -39.98
C ILE A 19 23.10 20.40 -39.36
N ALA A 20 23.64 21.26 -40.17
CA ALA A 20 23.76 22.69 -39.86
C ALA A 20 22.43 23.38 -40.20
N GLY A 21 21.76 23.88 -39.19
CA GLY A 21 20.52 24.70 -39.33
C GLY A 21 20.78 26.14 -38.93
N ALA A 22 20.64 27.04 -39.89
CA ALA A 22 20.81 28.49 -39.76
C ALA A 22 19.71 29.11 -38.89
N ILE A 23 20.11 29.90 -37.88
CA ILE A 23 19.21 30.70 -37.05
C ILE A 23 18.94 32.00 -37.81
N ALA A 24 17.68 32.22 -38.22
CA ALA A 24 17.20 33.51 -38.70
C ALA A 24 16.55 34.27 -37.55
N LEU A 25 17.19 35.32 -37.07
CA LEU A 25 16.63 36.30 -36.15
C LEU A 25 15.68 37.23 -36.90
N LEU A 26 14.40 37.11 -36.67
CA LEU A 26 13.40 38.12 -37.03
C LEU A 26 12.98 38.89 -35.77
N ALA A 27 13.50 40.12 -35.65
CA ALA A 27 13.04 41.10 -34.70
C ALA A 27 11.73 41.73 -35.24
N CYS A 28 10.59 41.35 -34.65
CA CYS A 28 9.33 42.07 -34.81
C CYS A 28 9.01 42.83 -33.53
N SER A 29 9.35 44.11 -33.53
CA SER A 29 8.86 45.10 -32.55
C SER A 29 7.40 45.49 -32.92
N GLY A 30 6.45 44.79 -32.28
CA GLY A 30 5.04 45.17 -32.31
C GLY A 30 4.57 45.47 -30.90
N ARG A 31 4.50 46.76 -30.55
CA ARG A 31 3.80 47.23 -29.34
C ARG A 31 2.29 47.07 -29.56
N ASN A 32 1.70 46.00 -29.06
CA ASN A 32 0.27 45.92 -28.87
C ASN A 32 -0.03 46.14 -27.39
N ALA A 33 -0.44 47.34 -27.04
CA ALA A 33 -1.09 47.61 -25.77
C ALA A 33 -2.45 46.92 -25.78
N LEU A 34 -2.53 45.74 -25.22
CA LEU A 34 -3.80 45.10 -24.91
C LEU A 34 -4.35 45.78 -23.64
N ALA A 35 -5.46 46.47 -23.83
CA ALA A 35 -6.26 46.98 -22.73
C ALA A 35 -6.61 45.83 -21.81
N GLN A 36 -6.12 45.86 -20.57
CA GLN A 36 -6.58 44.98 -19.50
C GLN A 36 -8.02 45.36 -19.19
N SER A 37 -8.96 44.57 -19.70
CA SER A 37 -10.32 44.54 -19.21
C SER A 37 -10.27 43.94 -17.80
N SER A 38 -10.37 44.79 -16.79
CA SER A 38 -10.61 44.39 -15.42
C SER A 38 -12.06 43.87 -15.32
N ALA A 39 -12.27 42.59 -15.61
CA ALA A 39 -13.47 41.91 -15.18
C ALA A 39 -13.47 41.90 -13.66
N PRO A 40 -14.61 42.17 -12.98
CA PRO A 40 -14.68 42.06 -11.53
C PRO A 40 -14.35 40.63 -11.17
N GLY A 41 -13.26 40.46 -10.44
CA GLY A 41 -12.73 39.18 -10.06
C GLY A 41 -13.73 38.38 -9.22
N GLY A 42 -14.31 37.36 -9.82
CA GLY A 42 -14.75 36.21 -9.08
C GLY A 42 -13.49 35.56 -8.50
N GLY A 43 -13.12 35.92 -7.28
CA GLY A 43 -12.04 35.28 -6.59
C GLY A 43 -12.44 33.82 -6.40
N PHE A 44 -11.87 32.94 -7.22
CA PHE A 44 -11.74 31.55 -6.81
C PHE A 44 -10.90 31.60 -5.55
N LEU A 45 -11.56 31.40 -4.39
CA LEU A 45 -10.84 31.09 -3.18
C LEU A 45 -10.20 29.73 -3.47
N GLU A 46 -8.96 29.74 -3.91
CA GLU A 46 -8.12 28.55 -3.88
C GLU A 46 -7.98 28.17 -2.40
N HIS A 47 -8.92 27.34 -1.93
CA HIS A 47 -8.70 26.62 -0.71
C HIS A 47 -7.57 25.64 -1.01
N GLU A 48 -6.37 26.04 -0.67
CA GLU A 48 -5.22 25.16 -0.71
C GLU A 48 -5.59 23.92 0.13
N ALA A 49 -5.79 22.80 -0.55
CA ALA A 49 -6.21 21.58 0.12
C ALA A 49 -5.05 21.10 1.03
N VAL A 50 -5.20 21.31 2.30
CA VAL A 50 -4.18 20.98 3.30
C VAL A 50 -4.08 19.47 3.43
N THR A 51 -2.95 18.93 3.05
CA THR A 51 -2.63 17.52 3.25
C THR A 51 -2.46 17.24 4.76
N PRO A 52 -3.21 16.29 5.33
CA PRO A 52 -3.08 15.96 6.74
C PRO A 52 -1.65 15.48 7.08
N PRO A 53 -1.15 15.79 8.30
CA PRO A 53 0.16 15.33 8.74
C PRO A 53 0.18 13.82 8.97
N LEU A 54 1.38 13.25 9.08
CA LEU A 54 1.56 11.88 9.55
C LEU A 54 1.01 11.78 10.97
N LEU A 55 -0.05 10.98 11.15
CA LEU A 55 -0.63 10.73 12.46
C LEU A 55 0.13 9.65 13.20
N PHE A 56 0.42 8.54 12.53
CA PHE A 56 1.26 7.49 13.06
C PHE A 56 1.95 6.69 11.94
N ARG A 57 3.04 6.04 12.33
CA ARG A 57 3.71 4.99 11.59
C ARG A 57 3.86 3.78 12.48
N GLU A 58 3.60 2.60 11.94
CA GLU A 58 3.93 1.33 12.57
C GLU A 58 4.95 0.58 11.72
N VAL A 59 6.03 0.16 12.35
CA VAL A 59 6.98 -0.82 11.87
C VAL A 59 7.03 -1.94 12.90
N TRP A 60 7.06 -3.18 12.42
CA TRP A 60 6.95 -4.33 13.32
C TRP A 60 8.30 -4.66 13.95
N GLN A 61 8.26 -5.31 15.10
CA GLN A 61 9.44 -5.90 15.72
C GLN A 61 9.14 -7.34 16.12
N GLN A 62 10.17 -8.18 16.11
CA GLN A 62 10.03 -9.55 16.57
C GLN A 62 9.61 -9.56 18.04
N PRO A 63 8.51 -10.26 18.41
CA PRO A 63 8.14 -10.40 19.81
C PRO A 63 9.25 -11.05 20.62
N PRO A 64 9.41 -10.68 21.91
CA PRO A 64 10.33 -11.38 22.80
C PRO A 64 10.04 -12.88 22.82
N HIS A 65 11.07 -13.69 22.66
CA HIS A 65 10.93 -15.15 22.66
C HIS A 65 12.11 -15.82 23.34
N THR A 66 11.91 -17.04 23.80
CA THR A 66 12.96 -17.91 24.30
C THR A 66 13.18 -19.08 23.33
N GLY A 67 14.43 -19.43 23.08
CA GLY A 67 14.78 -20.49 22.14
C GLY A 67 14.74 -20.07 20.66
N PRO A 68 14.86 -21.04 19.74
CA PRO A 68 14.83 -20.79 18.29
C PRO A 68 13.49 -20.24 17.83
N LEU A 69 13.51 -19.40 16.80
CA LEU A 69 12.30 -18.92 16.14
C LEU A 69 11.54 -20.08 15.49
N ASN A 70 10.24 -20.17 15.77
CA ASN A 70 9.30 -21.12 15.21
C ASN A 70 7.95 -20.43 14.94
N ASP A 71 7.00 -21.12 14.35
CA ASP A 71 5.71 -20.54 13.97
C ASP A 71 4.91 -20.02 15.17
N GLU A 72 5.09 -20.61 16.34
CA GLU A 72 4.35 -20.21 17.54
C GLU A 72 4.90 -18.89 18.11
N ASN A 73 6.22 -18.79 18.28
CA ASN A 73 6.84 -17.60 18.89
C ASN A 73 7.03 -16.43 17.90
N ARG A 74 6.71 -16.63 16.62
CA ARG A 74 6.60 -15.56 15.62
C ARG A 74 5.20 -14.94 15.56
N ARG A 75 4.18 -15.59 16.14
CA ARG A 75 2.82 -15.04 16.13
C ARG A 75 2.81 -13.62 16.66
N ILE A 76 2.01 -12.77 16.02
CA ILE A 76 1.90 -11.38 16.46
C ILE A 76 1.37 -11.30 17.88
N THR A 77 2.02 -10.47 18.68
CA THR A 77 1.62 -10.14 20.06
C THR A 77 1.65 -8.62 20.23
N PRO A 78 1.09 -8.06 21.30
CA PRO A 78 1.17 -6.63 21.56
C PRO A 78 2.59 -6.05 21.55
N GLN A 79 3.59 -6.88 21.88
CA GLN A 79 5.00 -6.50 21.87
C GLN A 79 5.59 -6.40 20.46
N ALA A 80 4.86 -6.86 19.44
CA ALA A 80 5.27 -6.70 18.05
C ALA A 80 5.08 -5.27 17.54
N LEU A 81 4.27 -4.45 18.22
CA LEU A 81 4.11 -3.04 17.89
C LEU A 81 5.28 -2.22 18.42
N THR A 82 5.84 -1.36 17.57
CA THR A 82 6.88 -0.40 17.97
C THR A 82 6.29 0.92 18.46
N ASN A 83 5.08 1.26 18.00
CA ASN A 83 4.38 2.46 18.41
C ASN A 83 3.49 2.18 19.63
N GLY A 84 3.86 2.72 20.79
CA GLY A 84 3.15 2.51 22.06
C GLY A 84 1.73 3.09 22.12
N ASP A 85 1.37 3.99 21.19
CA ASP A 85 0.02 4.57 21.11
C ASP A 85 -0.96 3.71 20.34
N LEU A 86 -0.50 2.59 19.78
CA LEU A 86 -1.31 1.71 18.98
C LEU A 86 -1.70 0.41 19.71
N GLU A 87 -2.80 -0.15 19.30
CA GLU A 87 -3.24 -1.52 19.53
C GLU A 87 -3.53 -2.17 18.18
N TYR A 88 -3.44 -3.49 18.09
CA TYR A 88 -3.92 -4.22 16.92
C TYR A 88 -5.18 -5.02 17.22
N ARG A 89 -5.94 -5.32 16.17
CA ARG A 89 -7.07 -6.26 16.20
C ARG A 89 -6.93 -7.22 15.04
N LEU A 90 -7.37 -8.45 15.27
CA LEU A 90 -7.36 -9.53 14.30
C LEU A 90 -8.79 -9.92 13.94
N TYR A 91 -9.03 -10.18 12.67
CA TYR A 91 -10.32 -10.62 12.14
C TYR A 91 -10.12 -11.84 11.24
N GLY A 92 -11.06 -12.79 11.32
CA GLY A 92 -10.98 -14.07 10.64
C GLY A 92 -10.57 -15.21 11.58
N THR A 93 -11.02 -16.42 11.26
CA THR A 93 -10.81 -17.61 12.12
C THR A 93 -9.33 -17.97 12.27
N ASP A 94 -8.54 -17.72 11.25
CA ASP A 94 -7.12 -18.06 11.21
C ASP A 94 -6.19 -16.86 11.45
N ALA A 95 -6.75 -15.70 11.82
CA ALA A 95 -5.95 -14.48 11.97
C ALA A 95 -4.88 -14.57 13.06
N SER A 96 -5.03 -15.47 14.03
CA SER A 96 -3.99 -15.77 15.03
C SER A 96 -2.72 -16.39 14.42
N ASN A 97 -2.76 -16.83 13.16
CA ASN A 97 -1.60 -17.36 12.45
C ASN A 97 -0.76 -16.25 11.79
N ILE A 98 -1.19 -14.99 11.84
CA ILE A 98 -0.36 -13.86 11.39
C ILE A 98 0.91 -13.81 12.25
N GLN A 99 2.06 -13.74 11.58
CA GLN A 99 3.38 -13.83 12.19
C GLN A 99 4.22 -12.60 11.87
N VAL A 100 5.16 -12.29 12.75
CA VAL A 100 6.28 -11.40 12.43
C VAL A 100 7.39 -12.23 11.81
N THR A 101 7.75 -11.89 10.59
CA THR A 101 8.87 -12.48 9.85
C THR A 101 9.94 -11.42 9.57
N GLU A 102 10.99 -11.81 8.90
CA GLU A 102 12.08 -10.91 8.54
C GLU A 102 12.53 -11.15 7.11
N HIS A 103 12.67 -10.08 6.37
CA HIS A 103 13.24 -10.11 5.03
C HIS A 103 14.40 -9.11 4.93
N ASN A 104 15.60 -9.63 4.70
CA ASN A 104 16.84 -8.84 4.60
C ASN A 104 17.09 -7.94 5.84
N GLY A 105 16.87 -8.46 7.03
CA GLY A 105 17.06 -7.73 8.28
C GLY A 105 15.93 -6.74 8.63
N VAL A 106 14.84 -6.74 7.87
CA VAL A 106 13.69 -5.86 8.12
C VAL A 106 12.49 -6.70 8.54
N PRO A 107 11.94 -6.49 9.74
CA PRO A 107 10.72 -7.16 10.17
C PRO A 107 9.52 -6.79 9.31
N ASP A 108 8.64 -7.74 9.11
CA ASP A 108 7.36 -7.56 8.43
C ASP A 108 6.31 -8.52 9.01
N LEU A 109 5.05 -8.21 8.80
CA LEU A 109 3.95 -9.13 9.05
C LEU A 109 3.74 -10.02 7.84
N TRP A 110 3.74 -11.32 8.08
CA TRP A 110 3.33 -12.33 7.13
C TRP A 110 1.93 -12.82 7.49
N THR A 111 1.02 -12.91 6.53
CA THR A 111 -0.37 -13.35 6.78
C THR A 111 -0.48 -14.78 7.28
N GLY A 112 0.59 -15.55 7.22
CA GLY A 112 0.68 -16.86 7.82
C GLY A 112 0.09 -17.99 6.97
N PHE A 113 0.04 -19.18 7.57
CA PHE A 113 -0.70 -20.32 7.02
C PHE A 113 -2.17 -20.17 7.43
N THR A 114 -3.02 -19.83 6.47
CA THR A 114 -4.45 -19.60 6.71
C THR A 114 -5.31 -20.43 5.76
N ASN A 115 -6.38 -21.03 6.27
CA ASN A 115 -7.39 -21.73 5.48
C ASN A 115 -8.58 -20.81 5.15
N SER A 116 -8.56 -19.60 5.71
CA SER A 116 -9.58 -18.58 5.53
C SER A 116 -8.95 -17.20 5.38
N PRO A 117 -9.64 -16.23 4.79
CA PRO A 117 -9.22 -14.84 4.75
C PRO A 117 -8.93 -14.27 6.14
N VAL A 118 -7.98 -13.34 6.21
CA VAL A 118 -7.55 -12.71 7.46
C VAL A 118 -7.39 -11.20 7.30
N ALA A 119 -7.69 -10.46 8.38
CA ALA A 119 -7.44 -9.04 8.43
C ALA A 119 -6.74 -8.66 9.75
N LEU A 120 -5.93 -7.60 9.66
CA LEU A 120 -5.33 -6.94 10.80
C LEU A 120 -5.59 -5.44 10.71
N THR A 121 -6.02 -4.85 11.82
CA THR A 121 -6.16 -3.42 11.94
C THR A 121 -5.35 -2.87 13.11
N LEU A 122 -5.01 -1.60 12.99
CA LEU A 122 -4.38 -0.77 14.02
C LEU A 122 -5.41 0.22 14.56
N ARG A 123 -5.44 0.37 15.88
CA ARG A 123 -6.30 1.29 16.60
C ARG A 123 -5.43 2.26 17.40
N HIS A 124 -5.63 3.55 17.20
CA HIS A 124 -4.99 4.55 18.05
C HIS A 124 -5.71 4.64 19.41
N LYS A 125 -4.99 4.46 20.52
CA LYS A 125 -5.57 4.36 21.88
C LYS A 125 -6.38 5.59 22.28
N ASN A 126 -5.91 6.78 21.86
CA ASN A 126 -6.40 8.05 22.37
C ASN A 126 -7.24 8.86 21.36
N ALA A 127 -7.37 8.39 20.12
CA ALA A 127 -8.04 9.15 19.07
C ALA A 127 -8.78 8.25 18.09
N TYR A 128 -9.86 8.76 17.52
CA TYR A 128 -10.38 8.33 16.22
C TYR A 128 -9.58 8.99 15.12
N LEU A 129 -9.65 8.43 13.93
CA LEU A 129 -9.05 8.97 12.72
C LEU A 129 -10.14 9.65 11.89
N ASP A 130 -9.91 10.89 11.48
CA ASP A 130 -10.70 11.52 10.43
C ASP A 130 -10.01 11.22 9.09
N LEU A 131 -10.63 10.35 8.30
CA LEU A 131 -10.14 9.92 6.99
C LEU A 131 -10.85 10.64 5.84
N THR A 132 -11.44 11.81 6.07
CA THR A 132 -12.05 12.64 5.04
C THR A 132 -11.01 13.54 4.35
N GLY A 133 -11.31 13.96 3.13
CA GLY A 133 -10.44 14.85 2.33
C GLY A 133 -9.15 14.18 1.86
N LEU A 134 -8.03 14.89 1.85
CA LEU A 134 -6.74 14.42 1.32
C LEU A 134 -5.99 13.46 2.25
N THR A 135 -6.72 12.68 3.04
CA THR A 135 -6.15 11.65 3.91
C THR A 135 -5.70 10.44 3.09
N ARG A 136 -4.67 9.77 3.59
CA ARG A 136 -4.10 8.62 2.91
C ARG A 136 -3.42 7.66 3.86
N MET A 137 -3.32 6.42 3.44
CA MET A 137 -2.47 5.41 4.03
C MET A 137 -1.37 5.06 3.04
N ARG A 138 -0.12 5.03 3.50
CA ARG A 138 1.01 4.48 2.76
C ARG A 138 1.44 3.20 3.45
N TRP A 139 1.79 2.23 2.66
CA TRP A 139 2.27 0.95 3.15
C TRP A 139 3.38 0.39 2.28
N ARG A 140 4.21 -0.44 2.87
CA ARG A 140 5.21 -1.21 2.15
C ARG A 140 4.86 -2.67 2.24
N THR A 141 4.46 -3.25 1.11
CA THR A 141 3.86 -4.57 1.04
C THR A 141 4.55 -5.45 0.00
N ARG A 142 4.40 -6.74 0.17
CA ARG A 142 4.74 -7.76 -0.81
C ARG A 142 3.59 -8.74 -0.89
N THR A 143 3.16 -9.08 -2.10
CA THR A 143 2.14 -10.11 -2.34
C THR A 143 2.68 -11.12 -3.34
N GLU A 144 2.28 -12.35 -3.18
CA GLU A 144 2.67 -13.46 -4.05
C GLU A 144 1.45 -14.07 -4.72
N ASN A 145 1.62 -14.55 -5.95
CA ASN A 145 0.58 -15.23 -6.74
C ASN A 145 -0.72 -14.42 -6.85
N LEU A 146 -1.83 -14.97 -6.35
CA LEU A 146 -3.16 -14.35 -6.45
C LEU A 146 -3.52 -13.47 -5.24
N HIS A 147 -2.60 -13.31 -4.28
CA HIS A 147 -2.85 -12.48 -3.11
C HIS A 147 -2.91 -11.00 -3.45
N VAL A 148 -3.90 -10.34 -2.89
CA VAL A 148 -4.17 -8.92 -3.06
C VAL A 148 -4.54 -8.34 -1.71
N LEU A 149 -3.89 -7.26 -1.31
CA LEU A 149 -4.25 -6.55 -0.09
C LEU A 149 -5.26 -5.44 -0.38
N HIS A 150 -6.26 -5.33 0.49
CA HIS A 150 -7.23 -4.24 0.50
C HIS A 150 -7.12 -3.43 1.78
N PRO A 151 -7.40 -2.13 1.76
CA PRO A 151 -7.53 -1.34 2.98
C PRO A 151 -8.80 -1.75 3.73
N VAL A 152 -8.70 -1.79 5.05
CA VAL A 152 -9.82 -2.05 5.95
C VAL A 152 -9.93 -0.92 6.95
N VAL A 153 -11.14 -0.49 7.23
CA VAL A 153 -11.44 0.45 8.29
C VAL A 153 -12.58 -0.07 9.16
N LYS A 154 -12.54 0.25 10.44
CA LYS A 154 -13.68 0.07 11.34
C LYS A 154 -14.18 1.42 11.78
N LEU A 155 -15.45 1.68 11.57
CA LEU A 155 -16.08 2.93 11.96
C LEU A 155 -16.33 2.98 13.46
N ALA A 156 -16.61 4.16 14.00
CA ALA A 156 -16.94 4.34 15.41
C ALA A 156 -18.24 3.63 15.85
N ASP A 157 -19.14 3.34 14.91
CA ASP A 157 -20.37 2.55 15.13
C ASP A 157 -20.12 1.03 15.18
N GLY A 158 -18.87 0.60 14.94
CA GLY A 158 -18.48 -0.80 14.94
C GLY A 158 -18.52 -1.48 13.56
N SER A 159 -19.02 -0.82 12.53
CA SER A 159 -19.05 -1.34 11.17
C SER A 159 -17.65 -1.56 10.63
N LEU A 160 -17.34 -2.77 10.18
CA LEU A 160 -16.06 -3.11 9.54
C LEU A 160 -16.25 -3.04 8.02
N LEU A 161 -15.41 -2.25 7.36
CA LEU A 161 -15.51 -1.98 5.92
C LEU A 161 -14.19 -2.30 5.22
N VAL A 162 -14.30 -2.81 3.99
CA VAL A 162 -13.17 -3.04 3.08
C VAL A 162 -13.28 -2.10 1.89
N GLY A 163 -12.18 -1.46 1.53
CA GLY A 163 -12.08 -0.59 0.36
C GLY A 163 -11.83 -1.37 -0.92
N SER A 164 -12.29 -0.83 -2.05
CA SER A 164 -12.17 -1.45 -3.38
C SER A 164 -10.76 -1.37 -3.96
N GLN A 165 -9.94 -0.41 -3.56
CA GLN A 165 -8.55 -0.35 -4.05
C GLN A 165 -7.77 -1.57 -3.58
N THR A 166 -6.99 -2.10 -4.49
CA THR A 166 -6.16 -3.27 -4.24
C THR A 166 -4.71 -2.95 -4.46
N PHE A 167 -3.87 -3.71 -3.82
CA PHE A 167 -2.46 -3.67 -4.08
C PHE A 167 -1.91 -5.07 -4.33
N THR A 168 -1.17 -5.21 -5.42
CA THR A 168 -0.46 -6.44 -5.80
C THR A 168 0.97 -6.08 -6.18
N SER A 169 1.94 -6.73 -5.56
CA SER A 169 3.35 -6.54 -5.95
C SER A 169 3.58 -7.01 -7.38
N PRO A 170 4.42 -6.31 -8.16
CA PRO A 170 4.82 -6.78 -9.46
C PRO A 170 5.48 -8.15 -9.35
N GLN A 171 4.91 -9.13 -10.02
CA GLN A 171 5.45 -10.48 -10.07
C GLN A 171 6.46 -10.58 -11.18
N ARG A 172 7.62 -11.16 -10.90
CA ARG A 172 8.60 -11.52 -11.93
C ARG A 172 8.52 -13.03 -12.17
N PRO A 173 8.03 -13.48 -13.34
CA PRO A 173 8.12 -14.88 -13.69
C PRO A 173 9.61 -15.26 -13.78
N MET A 174 10.03 -16.21 -12.99
CA MET A 174 11.34 -16.84 -13.15
C MET A 174 11.19 -18.00 -14.12
N ALA A 175 12.05 -18.02 -15.14
CA ALA A 175 12.07 -19.11 -16.11
C ALA A 175 12.27 -20.45 -15.41
N GLY A 176 11.29 -21.35 -15.54
CA GLY A 176 11.34 -22.72 -15.00
C GLY A 176 10.92 -22.89 -13.53
N SER A 177 10.44 -21.85 -12.87
CA SER A 177 9.87 -21.94 -11.53
C SER A 177 8.49 -21.30 -11.48
N ILE A 178 7.66 -21.79 -10.56
CA ILE A 178 6.43 -21.13 -10.17
C ILE A 178 6.83 -19.73 -9.67
N ALA A 179 6.15 -18.69 -10.15
CA ALA A 179 6.50 -17.29 -9.86
C ALA A 179 6.76 -17.06 -8.38
N TYR A 180 8.00 -16.78 -8.03
CA TYR A 180 8.37 -16.40 -6.68
C TYR A 180 8.35 -14.90 -6.51
N SER A 181 7.69 -14.50 -5.47
CA SER A 181 7.75 -13.24 -4.74
C SER A 181 8.02 -11.99 -5.56
N GLY A 182 7.02 -11.16 -5.67
CA GLY A 182 7.20 -9.74 -5.91
C GLY A 182 8.18 -9.14 -4.90
N ASN A 183 8.89 -8.09 -5.29
CA ASN A 183 9.64 -7.29 -4.34
C ASN A 183 8.69 -6.50 -3.43
N PHE A 184 9.15 -6.12 -2.25
CA PHE A 184 8.44 -5.12 -1.47
C PHE A 184 8.33 -3.82 -2.26
N VAL A 185 7.13 -3.26 -2.32
CA VAL A 185 6.85 -1.98 -2.94
C VAL A 185 6.09 -1.08 -1.98
N VAL A 186 6.31 0.21 -2.15
CA VAL A 186 5.55 1.25 -1.44
C VAL A 186 4.40 1.69 -2.32
N SER A 187 3.21 1.69 -1.77
CA SER A 187 2.02 2.22 -2.42
C SER A 187 1.24 3.13 -1.49
N GLU A 188 0.31 3.86 -2.05
CA GLU A 188 -0.54 4.80 -1.35
C GLU A 188 -2.00 4.49 -1.65
N VAL A 189 -2.84 4.58 -0.63
CA VAL A 189 -4.28 4.43 -0.69
C VAL A 189 -4.90 5.73 -0.25
N THR A 190 -5.75 6.32 -1.09
CA THR A 190 -6.61 7.46 -0.76
C THR A 190 -7.99 6.94 -0.37
N PHE A 191 -8.70 7.66 0.49
CA PHE A 191 -9.97 7.18 1.03
C PHE A 191 -11.21 7.77 0.33
N ASP A 192 -11.06 8.93 -0.31
CA ASP A 192 -12.17 9.60 -1.01
C ASP A 192 -12.67 8.82 -2.23
N ASP A 193 -11.78 8.12 -2.92
CA ASP A 193 -12.11 7.39 -4.15
C ASP A 193 -12.46 5.92 -3.93
N GLN A 194 -12.60 5.50 -2.66
CA GLN A 194 -12.93 4.12 -2.34
C GLN A 194 -14.42 3.84 -2.54
N ARG A 195 -14.73 2.72 -3.16
CA ARG A 195 -16.00 2.04 -2.92
C ARG A 195 -15.82 1.18 -1.68
N TRP A 196 -16.77 1.26 -0.78
CA TRP A 196 -16.70 0.55 0.48
C TRP A 196 -17.71 -0.61 0.52
N PHE A 197 -17.28 -1.73 1.06
CA PHE A 197 -18.11 -2.90 1.25
C PHE A 197 -18.06 -3.32 2.71
N GLN A 198 -19.20 -3.70 3.24
CA GLN A 198 -19.25 -4.28 4.58
C GLN A 198 -18.45 -5.58 4.60
N LEU A 199 -17.64 -5.77 5.63
CA LEU A 199 -16.84 -6.95 5.86
C LEU A 199 -17.38 -7.73 7.06
N ASP A 200 -17.62 -9.03 6.89
CA ASP A 200 -17.96 -9.92 8.00
C ASP A 200 -16.70 -10.12 8.87
N PRO A 201 -16.73 -9.80 10.18
CA PRO A 201 -15.53 -9.85 11.02
C PRO A 201 -15.03 -11.28 11.33
N VAL A 202 -15.88 -12.29 11.14
CA VAL A 202 -15.55 -13.70 11.42
C VAL A 202 -15.10 -14.42 10.16
N LYS A 203 -15.90 -14.32 9.09
CA LYS A 203 -15.59 -14.99 7.82
C LYS A 203 -14.62 -14.22 6.95
N VAL A 204 -14.43 -12.94 7.24
CA VAL A 204 -13.62 -11.99 6.45
C VAL A 204 -14.02 -12.05 4.97
N ALA A 205 -15.32 -11.95 4.75
CA ALA A 205 -15.92 -11.97 3.44
C ALA A 205 -16.64 -10.66 3.17
N THR A 206 -16.51 -10.15 1.95
CA THR A 206 -17.23 -8.95 1.52
C THR A 206 -18.74 -9.21 1.45
N MET A 207 -19.50 -8.24 1.95
CA MET A 207 -20.95 -8.26 1.93
C MET A 207 -21.48 -7.18 0.99
N LYS A 208 -22.51 -6.46 1.41
CA LYS A 208 -23.11 -5.38 0.61
C LYS A 208 -22.23 -4.14 0.53
N GLU A 209 -22.35 -3.41 -0.57
CA GLU A 209 -21.76 -2.08 -0.72
C GLU A 209 -22.41 -1.08 0.25
N VAL A 210 -21.58 -0.21 0.79
CA VAL A 210 -21.97 0.85 1.72
C VAL A 210 -21.73 2.19 1.04
N SER A 211 -22.81 2.90 0.74
CA SER A 211 -22.70 4.23 0.14
C SER A 211 -22.40 5.28 1.22
N ASN A 212 -21.42 6.13 0.96
CA ASN A 212 -21.07 7.28 1.82
C ASN A 212 -20.89 6.94 3.32
N PRO A 213 -19.97 6.03 3.68
CA PRO A 213 -19.69 5.76 5.08
C PRO A 213 -19.16 7.01 5.79
N ASP A 214 -19.45 7.16 7.08
CA ASP A 214 -18.88 8.25 7.87
C ASP A 214 -17.42 7.98 8.21
N LEU A 215 -16.52 8.45 7.34
CA LEU A 215 -15.08 8.35 7.52
C LEU A 215 -14.49 9.41 8.45
N SER A 216 -15.31 10.32 9.01
CA SER A 216 -14.84 11.36 9.94
C SER A 216 -14.49 10.82 11.32
N ARG A 217 -14.92 9.58 11.64
CA ARG A 217 -14.67 8.92 12.92
C ARG A 217 -14.37 7.43 12.74
N VAL A 218 -13.17 7.15 12.27
CA VAL A 218 -12.69 5.78 12.09
C VAL A 218 -11.95 5.32 13.35
N ASP A 219 -12.34 4.15 13.86
CA ASP A 219 -11.77 3.56 15.08
C ASP A 219 -10.50 2.77 14.79
N GLU A 220 -10.49 2.03 13.67
CA GLU A 220 -9.38 1.15 13.28
C GLU A 220 -9.10 1.27 11.78
N ILE A 221 -7.83 1.08 11.41
CA ILE A 221 -7.38 1.08 10.02
C ILE A 221 -6.33 -0.01 9.81
N GLY A 222 -6.34 -0.67 8.67
CA GLY A 222 -5.39 -1.72 8.39
C GLY A 222 -5.56 -2.37 7.03
N PHE A 223 -5.34 -3.66 6.96
CA PHE A 223 -5.40 -4.44 5.72
C PHE A 223 -6.19 -5.73 5.88
N VAL A 224 -6.68 -6.23 4.77
CA VAL A 224 -7.23 -7.58 4.64
C VAL A 224 -6.60 -8.29 3.45
N ASP A 225 -6.32 -9.56 3.62
CA ASP A 225 -6.05 -10.51 2.57
C ASP A 225 -7.27 -11.43 2.46
N LEU A 226 -8.00 -11.29 1.35
CA LEU A 226 -9.24 -12.05 1.11
C LEU A 226 -8.97 -13.46 0.56
N MET A 227 -7.71 -13.80 0.32
CA MET A 227 -7.31 -15.12 -0.14
C MET A 227 -6.77 -15.96 1.01
N PRO A 228 -7.20 -17.22 1.15
CA PRO A 228 -6.51 -18.16 2.01
C PRO A 228 -5.06 -18.34 1.57
N GLY A 229 -4.13 -18.36 2.51
CA GLY A 229 -2.69 -18.42 2.24
C GLY A 229 -2.07 -19.72 2.73
N GLY A 230 -1.24 -20.35 1.90
CA GLY A 230 -0.54 -21.58 2.20
C GLY A 230 0.98 -21.45 2.34
N GLY A 231 1.47 -20.26 2.59
CA GLY A 231 2.91 -20.01 2.62
C GLY A 231 3.52 -19.85 1.23
N HIS A 232 4.82 -20.20 1.11
CA HIS A 232 5.51 -20.12 -0.17
C HIS A 232 5.03 -21.21 -1.12
N GLY A 233 4.80 -20.87 -2.39
CA GLY A 233 4.39 -21.82 -3.42
C GLY A 233 3.12 -21.37 -4.17
N PHE A 234 2.28 -22.32 -4.59
CA PHE A 234 1.10 -22.02 -5.39
C PHE A 234 0.09 -21.11 -4.73
N ALA A 235 -0.11 -21.27 -3.43
CA ALA A 235 -1.06 -20.46 -2.68
C ALA A 235 -0.54 -19.02 -2.48
N GLY A 236 0.79 -18.86 -2.34
CA GLY A 236 1.38 -17.55 -2.08
C GLY A 236 1.06 -17.01 -0.68
N CYS A 237 1.42 -15.76 -0.47
CA CYS A 237 1.19 -15.06 0.79
C CYS A 237 1.25 -13.54 0.61
N SER A 238 0.89 -12.82 1.66
CA SER A 238 1.07 -11.37 1.75
C SER A 238 1.96 -11.00 2.92
N ASN A 239 2.78 -9.97 2.72
CA ASN A 239 3.63 -9.37 3.74
C ASN A 239 3.40 -7.86 3.81
N VAL A 240 3.40 -7.32 5.02
CA VAL A 240 3.29 -5.87 5.28
C VAL A 240 4.44 -5.44 6.17
N SER A 241 5.37 -4.66 5.61
CA SER A 241 6.58 -4.24 6.33
C SER A 241 6.34 -3.02 7.23
N TRP A 242 5.54 -2.08 6.79
CA TRP A 242 5.12 -0.93 7.58
C TRP A 242 3.85 -0.30 7.03
N ILE A 243 3.18 0.47 7.90
CA ILE A 243 1.99 1.28 7.59
C ILE A 243 2.23 2.69 8.13
N GLU A 244 1.94 3.70 7.31
CA GLU A 244 1.86 5.11 7.65
C GLU A 244 0.44 5.61 7.40
N VAL A 245 -0.12 6.36 8.35
CA VAL A 245 -1.46 6.95 8.21
C VAL A 245 -1.35 8.46 8.36
N TYR A 246 -1.81 9.17 7.33
CA TYR A 246 -1.87 10.63 7.28
C TYR A 246 -3.33 11.05 7.43
N ALA A 247 -3.68 11.51 8.62
CA ALA A 247 -5.05 11.79 9.01
C ALA A 247 -5.10 12.84 10.13
N THR A 248 -6.28 13.38 10.40
CA THR A 248 -6.51 14.27 11.52
C THR A 248 -7.04 13.49 12.72
N PRO A 249 -6.42 13.58 13.90
CA PRO A 249 -6.96 12.94 15.10
C PRO A 249 -8.27 13.60 15.55
N ARG A 250 -9.23 12.79 15.95
CA ARG A 250 -10.48 13.21 16.60
C ARG A 250 -10.56 12.65 18.00
N LYS A 251 -11.10 13.44 18.91
CA LYS A 251 -11.26 13.02 20.31
C LYS A 251 -12.15 11.76 20.41
N ARG A 252 -11.71 10.77 21.20
CA ARG A 252 -12.51 9.63 21.62
C ARG A 252 -13.55 10.03 22.64
#